data_343ab8c34c94df0b94c2d634d9efe836
#
_entry.id   343ab8c34c94df0b94c2d634d9efe836
#
_cell.length_a   1.000
_cell.length_b   1.000
_cell.length_c   1.000
_cell.angle_alpha   90.00
_cell.angle_beta   90.00
_cell.angle_gamma   90.00
#
_symmetry.space_group_name_H-M   'P 1'
#
loop_
_entity.id
_entity.type
_entity.pdbx_description
1 polymer ?
#
loop_
_entity_poly.entity_id
_entity_poly.type
_entity_poly.pdbx_seq_one_letter_code
_entity_poly.pdbx_strand_id
1 'polypeptide(L)'
;MANNYVFNNILPVAPLKIAALESCRELAQKVNNHIVEFRRNDTEELIRRKQDLNYRGYDVDSYLLDCKCPRFGSGEAKAVINESVRGADLFAMVDITNYSIPYTMCGYTNHMSPDDHFQDCLLYTSDAADDRISVD
;
A
#
# COMPACT_ATOMS: atom_id res chain seq x y z
N MET A 1 24.66 20.17 4.48
CA MET A 1 24.96 19.18 5.54
C MET A 1 24.09 17.98 5.26
N ALA A 2 24.67 16.92 4.68
CA ALA A 2 23.93 15.68 4.42
C ALA A 2 23.72 14.96 5.74
N ASN A 3 22.46 14.79 6.14
CA ASN A 3 22.10 13.94 7.27
C ASN A 3 22.43 12.49 6.89
N ASN A 4 23.59 12.03 7.33
CA ASN A 4 23.92 10.61 7.34
C ASN A 4 23.01 9.91 8.36
N TYR A 5 21.78 9.60 7.98
CA TYR A 5 21.04 8.54 8.64
C TYR A 5 21.70 7.22 8.23
N VAL A 6 22.68 6.83 9.02
CA VAL A 6 23.15 5.42 9.03
C VAL A 6 21.97 4.62 9.56
N PHE A 7 21.09 4.18 8.67
CA PHE A 7 20.20 3.07 8.98
C PHE A 7 21.12 1.86 9.18
N ASN A 8 21.40 1.57 10.45
CA ASN A 8 22.11 0.36 10.84
C ASN A 8 21.45 -0.80 10.10
N ASN A 9 22.23 -1.60 9.42
CA ASN A 9 22.00 -2.83 8.67
C ASN A 9 20.80 -3.70 9.13
N ILE A 10 19.64 -3.14 9.33
CA ILE A 10 18.41 -3.90 9.63
C ILE A 10 17.82 -4.28 8.29
N LEU A 11 18.09 -5.49 7.86
CA LEU A 11 17.39 -6.07 6.72
C LEU A 11 15.87 -6.09 7.00
N PRO A 12 15.05 -5.72 6.04
CA PRO A 12 13.60 -5.83 6.18
C PRO A 12 13.21 -7.29 6.51
N VAL A 13 12.22 -7.44 7.38
CA VAL A 13 11.73 -8.79 7.75
C VAL A 13 10.87 -9.39 6.64
N ALA A 14 10.17 -8.54 5.88
CA ALA A 14 9.27 -8.93 4.81
C ALA A 14 9.25 -7.91 3.66
N PRO A 15 8.88 -8.30 2.43
CA PRO A 15 8.70 -7.37 1.32
C PRO A 15 7.68 -6.30 1.66
N LEU A 16 8.01 -5.04 1.37
CA LEU A 16 7.09 -3.92 1.54
C LEU A 16 6.00 -3.96 0.47
N LYS A 17 4.75 -3.74 0.88
CA LYS A 17 3.61 -3.53 0.00
C LYS A 17 2.76 -2.37 0.50
N ILE A 18 2.24 -1.54 -0.42
CA ILE A 18 1.44 -0.37 -0.11
C ILE A 18 0.09 -0.47 -0.79
N ALA A 19 -0.98 -0.61 0.00
CA ALA A 19 -2.35 -0.51 -0.46
C ALA A 19 -2.81 0.96 -0.36
N ALA A 20 -3.00 1.61 -1.50
CA ALA A 20 -3.44 3.01 -1.54
C ALA A 20 -4.94 3.09 -1.82
N LEU A 21 -5.70 3.63 -0.85
CA LEU A 21 -7.10 3.92 -1.03
C LEU A 21 -7.30 5.09 -2.01
N GLU A 22 -8.50 5.19 -2.59
CA GLU A 22 -8.83 6.22 -3.58
C GLU A 22 -8.53 7.64 -3.10
N SER A 23 -8.77 7.88 -1.79
CA SER A 23 -8.59 9.19 -1.15
C SER A 23 -7.15 9.72 -1.16
N CYS A 24 -6.14 8.85 -1.31
CA CYS A 24 -4.73 9.24 -1.23
C CYS A 24 -3.84 8.68 -2.33
N ARG A 25 -4.39 8.23 -3.46
CA ARG A 25 -3.61 7.63 -4.57
C ARG A 25 -2.46 8.49 -5.06
N GLU A 26 -2.68 9.79 -5.24
CA GLU A 26 -1.63 10.69 -5.70
C GLU A 26 -0.47 10.79 -4.69
N LEU A 27 -0.79 10.86 -3.40
CA LEU A 27 0.22 10.88 -2.34
C LEU A 27 0.98 9.56 -2.30
N ALA A 28 0.27 8.43 -2.38
CA ALA A 28 0.87 7.11 -2.38
C ALA A 28 1.82 6.92 -3.56
N GLN A 29 1.48 7.44 -4.75
CA GLN A 29 2.36 7.41 -5.92
C GLN A 29 3.65 8.20 -5.68
N LYS A 30 3.56 9.38 -5.06
CA LYS A 30 4.75 10.18 -4.71
C LYS A 30 5.62 9.47 -3.69
N VAL A 31 5.01 8.88 -2.66
CA VAL A 31 5.69 8.07 -1.64
C VAL A 31 6.38 6.87 -2.27
N ASN A 32 5.67 6.13 -3.13
CA ASN A 32 6.23 5.00 -3.86
C ASN A 32 7.47 5.39 -4.66
N ASN A 33 7.38 6.45 -5.46
CA ASN A 33 8.49 6.90 -6.29
C ASN A 33 9.71 7.27 -5.44
N HIS A 34 9.46 7.94 -4.31
CA HIS A 34 10.54 8.31 -3.38
C HIS A 34 11.21 7.09 -2.74
N ILE A 35 10.42 6.08 -2.33
CA ILE A 35 10.96 4.84 -1.75
C ILE A 35 11.75 4.06 -2.80
N VAL A 36 11.25 3.97 -4.04
CA VAL A 36 11.95 3.30 -5.15
C VAL A 36 13.31 3.95 -5.39
N GLU A 37 13.35 5.28 -5.53
CA GLU A 37 14.58 6.02 -5.73
C GLU A 37 15.56 5.83 -4.55
N PHE A 38 15.06 5.95 -3.32
CA PHE A 38 15.86 5.76 -2.12
C PHE A 38 16.50 4.37 -2.08
N ARG A 39 15.73 3.31 -2.33
CA ARG A 39 16.22 1.93 -2.27
C ARG A 39 17.16 1.59 -3.42
N ARG A 40 16.96 2.14 -4.62
CA ARG A 40 17.93 2.00 -5.72
C ARG A 40 19.29 2.57 -5.36
N ASN A 41 19.31 3.77 -4.82
CA ASN A 41 20.56 4.42 -4.40
C ASN A 41 21.26 3.64 -3.29
N ASP A 42 20.48 3.09 -2.33
CA ASP A 42 21.00 2.26 -1.25
C ASP A 42 21.57 0.93 -1.79
N THR A 43 20.88 0.29 -2.71
CA THR A 43 21.34 -0.93 -3.39
C THR A 43 22.65 -0.70 -4.14
N GLU A 44 22.78 0.40 -4.88
CA GLU A 44 24.02 0.75 -5.56
C GLU A 44 25.19 0.95 -4.58
N GLU A 45 24.93 1.58 -3.44
CA GLU A 45 25.96 1.78 -2.42
C GLU A 45 26.38 0.46 -1.77
N LEU A 46 25.44 -0.45 -1.52
CA LEU A 46 25.73 -1.78 -0.96
C LEU A 46 26.51 -2.66 -1.94
N ILE A 47 26.19 -2.61 -3.21
CA ILE A 47 26.96 -3.28 -4.28
C ILE A 47 28.40 -2.75 -4.29
N ARG A 48 28.61 -1.44 -4.19
CA ARG A 48 29.96 -0.84 -4.10
C ARG A 48 30.72 -1.35 -2.89
N ARG A 49 30.03 -1.59 -1.76
CA ARG A 49 30.63 -2.12 -0.54
C ARG A 49 30.81 -3.64 -0.55
N LYS A 50 30.48 -4.33 -1.66
CA LYS A 50 30.48 -5.79 -1.82
C LYS A 50 29.65 -6.51 -0.74
N GLN A 51 28.56 -5.89 -0.32
CA GLN A 51 27.56 -6.50 0.56
C GLN A 51 26.47 -7.12 -0.30
N ASP A 52 26.25 -8.41 -0.14
CA ASP A 52 25.18 -9.14 -0.83
C ASP A 52 23.84 -8.75 -0.22
N LEU A 53 23.04 -8.00 -0.98
CA LEU A 53 21.62 -7.77 -0.69
C LEU A 53 20.78 -8.70 -1.55
N ASN A 54 20.74 -9.96 -1.20
CA ASN A 54 19.87 -10.92 -1.85
C ASN A 54 18.51 -10.97 -1.14
N TYR A 55 17.87 -9.78 -0.96
CA TYR A 55 16.57 -9.69 -0.33
C TYR A 55 15.47 -9.51 -1.40
N ARG A 56 14.65 -10.53 -1.54
CA ARG A 56 13.54 -10.51 -2.51
C ARG A 56 12.54 -9.40 -2.18
N GLY A 57 12.26 -8.53 -3.16
CA GLY A 57 11.30 -7.44 -3.00
C GLY A 57 11.85 -6.16 -2.37
N TYR A 58 13.20 -6.04 -2.23
CA TYR A 58 13.82 -4.81 -1.75
C TYR A 58 13.96 -3.77 -2.87
N ASP A 59 14.54 -4.17 -3.99
CA ASP A 59 14.70 -3.33 -5.19
C ASP A 59 13.67 -3.78 -6.23
N VAL A 60 12.56 -3.07 -6.27
CA VAL A 60 11.44 -3.30 -7.19
C VAL A 60 11.01 -1.99 -7.82
N ASP A 61 10.34 -2.06 -8.97
CA ASP A 61 9.88 -0.87 -9.70
C ASP A 61 8.68 -0.19 -9.03
N SER A 62 7.93 -0.92 -8.20
CA SER A 62 6.80 -0.38 -7.45
C SER A 62 6.47 -1.23 -6.23
N TYR A 63 6.13 -0.55 -5.15
CA TYR A 63 5.60 -1.14 -3.91
C TYR A 63 4.08 -1.04 -3.83
N LEU A 64 3.45 -0.30 -4.76
CA LEU A 64 2.00 -0.15 -4.80
C LEU A 64 1.33 -1.45 -5.23
N LEU A 65 0.29 -1.84 -4.48
CA LEU A 65 -0.59 -2.93 -4.82
C LEU A 65 -1.66 -2.50 -5.84
N ASP A 66 -2.01 -3.39 -6.75
CA ASP A 66 -3.24 -3.25 -7.52
C ASP A 66 -4.44 -3.63 -6.64
N CYS A 67 -5.07 -2.63 -6.07
CA CYS A 67 -6.19 -2.76 -5.15
C CYS A 67 -7.32 -1.79 -5.48
N LYS A 68 -8.56 -2.21 -5.19
CA LYS A 68 -9.79 -1.45 -5.45
C LYS A 68 -10.75 -1.64 -4.30
N CYS A 69 -11.62 -0.67 -4.09
CA CYS A 69 -12.72 -0.77 -3.13
C CYS A 69 -14.05 -0.37 -3.82
N PRO A 70 -14.58 -1.23 -4.73
CA PRO A 70 -15.86 -0.96 -5.36
C PRO A 70 -16.98 -0.96 -4.33
N ARG A 71 -17.97 -0.06 -4.53
CA ARG A 71 -19.19 -0.01 -3.73
C ARG A 71 -20.37 -0.57 -4.51
N PHE A 72 -21.20 -1.31 -3.82
CA PHE A 72 -22.47 -1.82 -4.35
C PHE A 72 -23.53 -0.70 -4.30
N GLY A 73 -24.64 -0.91 -5.04
CA GLY A 73 -25.77 0.03 -5.03
C GLY A 73 -26.41 0.23 -3.66
N SER A 74 -26.22 -0.71 -2.73
CA SER A 74 -26.63 -0.60 -1.32
C SER A 74 -25.72 0.32 -0.46
N GLY A 75 -24.59 0.77 -1.02
CA GLY A 75 -23.58 1.55 -0.31
C GLY A 75 -22.47 0.73 0.35
N GLU A 76 -22.61 -0.58 0.43
CA GLU A 76 -21.57 -1.47 0.95
C GLU A 76 -20.35 -1.48 0.04
N ALA A 77 -19.17 -1.52 0.64
CA ALA A 77 -17.91 -1.63 -0.07
C ALA A 77 -17.34 -3.05 -0.02
N LYS A 78 -16.52 -3.40 -0.99
CA LYS A 78 -15.73 -4.62 -1.00
C LYS A 78 -14.28 -4.30 -1.36
N ALA A 79 -13.36 -4.61 -0.47
CA ALA A 79 -11.95 -4.53 -0.81
C ALA A 79 -11.57 -5.68 -1.75
N VAL A 80 -10.74 -5.39 -2.74
CA VAL A 80 -10.18 -6.38 -3.67
C VAL A 80 -8.70 -6.08 -3.84
N ILE A 81 -7.86 -7.04 -3.49
CA ILE A 81 -6.42 -7.01 -3.74
C ILE A 81 -6.12 -8.05 -4.82
N ASN A 82 -5.57 -7.61 -5.95
CA ASN A 82 -5.38 -8.47 -7.12
C ASN A 82 -4.08 -9.29 -7.09
N GLU A 83 -3.32 -9.22 -6.00
CA GLU A 83 -2.10 -9.99 -5.80
C GLU A 83 -1.99 -10.47 -4.35
N SER A 84 -1.29 -11.58 -4.12
CA SER A 84 -1.07 -12.08 -2.76
C SER A 84 -0.18 -11.14 -1.95
N VAL A 85 -0.62 -10.85 -0.72
CA VAL A 85 0.12 -10.07 0.28
C VAL A 85 0.69 -10.96 1.39
N ARG A 86 0.57 -12.27 1.23
CA ARG A 86 1.07 -13.23 2.20
C ARG A 86 2.59 -13.09 2.38
N GLY A 87 3.01 -12.93 3.63
CA GLY A 87 4.42 -12.77 3.98
C GLY A 87 5.01 -11.42 3.59
N ALA A 88 4.17 -10.41 3.35
CA ALA A 88 4.58 -9.04 3.11
C ALA A 88 4.23 -8.13 4.29
N ASP A 89 5.00 -7.06 4.46
CA ASP A 89 4.65 -5.93 5.32
C ASP A 89 3.72 -5.01 4.54
N LEU A 90 2.43 -5.06 4.87
CA LEU A 90 1.38 -4.30 4.21
C LEU A 90 1.10 -2.99 4.93
N PHE A 91 1.22 -1.88 4.21
CA PHE A 91 0.84 -0.54 4.66
C PHE A 91 -0.39 -0.06 3.89
N ALA A 92 -1.49 0.21 4.59
CA ALA A 92 -2.67 0.85 4.02
C ALA A 92 -2.54 2.37 4.16
N MET A 93 -2.64 3.08 3.03
CA MET A 93 -2.62 4.55 2.99
C MET A 93 -4.03 5.07 2.71
N VAL A 94 -4.53 5.93 3.58
CA VAL A 94 -5.86 6.53 3.49
C VAL A 94 -5.82 8.00 3.93
N ASP A 95 -6.52 8.87 3.21
CA ASP A 95 -6.86 10.22 3.68
C ASP A 95 -8.31 10.23 4.13
N ILE A 96 -8.52 10.13 5.43
CA ILE A 96 -9.85 10.08 6.05
C ILE A 96 -10.59 11.42 6.01
N THR A 97 -9.89 12.51 5.70
CA THR A 97 -10.46 13.86 5.65
C THR A 97 -10.85 14.30 4.24
N ASN A 98 -10.66 13.43 3.25
CA ASN A 98 -10.95 13.74 1.86
C ASN A 98 -12.44 13.58 1.53
N TYR A 99 -13.19 14.67 1.58
CA TYR A 99 -14.60 14.70 1.19
C TYR A 99 -14.87 14.81 -0.31
N SER A 100 -13.84 14.82 -1.16
CA SER A 100 -14.00 14.98 -2.60
C SER A 100 -14.41 13.71 -3.34
N ILE A 101 -14.30 12.55 -2.70
CA ILE A 101 -14.61 11.26 -3.31
C ILE A 101 -16.11 10.98 -3.25
N PRO A 102 -16.81 10.95 -4.40
CA PRO A 102 -18.22 10.60 -4.43
C PRO A 102 -18.44 9.09 -4.59
N TYR A 103 -19.57 8.60 -4.11
CA TYR A 103 -20.10 7.29 -4.45
C TYR A 103 -21.61 7.34 -4.66
N THR A 104 -22.17 6.36 -5.35
CA THR A 104 -23.62 6.29 -5.63
C THR A 104 -24.25 5.19 -4.78
N MET A 105 -25.32 5.53 -4.06
CA MET A 105 -26.12 4.61 -3.26
C MET A 105 -27.60 4.82 -3.62
N CYS A 106 -28.29 3.76 -4.01
CA CYS A 106 -29.72 3.78 -4.38
C CYS A 106 -30.07 4.89 -5.40
N GLY A 107 -29.14 5.20 -6.32
CA GLY A 107 -29.32 6.23 -7.35
C GLY A 107 -28.96 7.65 -6.92
N TYR A 108 -28.56 7.88 -5.68
CA TYR A 108 -28.13 9.18 -5.16
C TYR A 108 -26.62 9.25 -5.04
N THR A 109 -26.04 10.40 -5.42
CA THR A 109 -24.62 10.68 -5.23
C THR A 109 -24.38 11.20 -3.83
N ASN A 110 -23.48 10.53 -3.11
CA ASN A 110 -23.02 10.89 -1.77
C ASN A 110 -21.52 11.19 -1.81
N HIS A 111 -21.02 11.93 -0.83
CA HIS A 111 -19.62 12.12 -0.60
C HIS A 111 -19.15 11.23 0.56
N MET A 112 -17.97 10.64 0.42
CA MET A 112 -17.41 9.80 1.47
C MET A 112 -17.17 10.59 2.73
N SER A 113 -17.65 10.07 3.84
CA SER A 113 -17.36 10.56 5.18
C SER A 113 -16.03 9.99 5.70
N PRO A 114 -15.46 10.53 6.80
CA PRO A 114 -14.32 9.92 7.46
C PRO A 114 -14.54 8.45 7.84
N ASP A 115 -15.76 8.10 8.25
CA ASP A 115 -16.14 6.73 8.61
C ASP A 115 -16.12 5.81 7.39
N ASP A 116 -16.60 6.28 6.22
CA ASP A 116 -16.53 5.53 4.97
C ASP A 116 -15.09 5.20 4.59
N HIS A 117 -14.20 6.19 4.65
CA HIS A 117 -12.77 6.00 4.34
C HIS A 117 -12.10 5.03 5.31
N PHE A 118 -12.43 5.13 6.60
CA PHE A 118 -11.89 4.23 7.62
C PHE A 118 -12.41 2.80 7.43
N GLN A 119 -13.70 2.65 7.12
CA GLN A 119 -14.30 1.35 6.82
C GLN A 119 -13.63 0.69 5.61
N ASP A 120 -13.41 1.42 4.51
CA ASP A 120 -12.70 0.92 3.34
C ASP A 120 -11.29 0.45 3.70
N CYS A 121 -10.58 1.17 4.57
CA CYS A 121 -9.27 0.77 5.07
C CYS A 121 -9.33 -0.57 5.83
N LEU A 122 -10.32 -0.76 6.70
CA LEU A 122 -10.51 -2.01 7.44
C LEU A 122 -10.84 -3.19 6.53
N LEU A 123 -11.59 -2.96 5.44
CA LEU A 123 -11.89 -4.01 4.46
C LEU A 123 -10.63 -4.55 3.78
N TYR A 124 -9.66 -3.68 3.44
CA TYR A 124 -8.38 -4.13 2.89
C TYR A 124 -7.60 -5.02 3.86
N THR A 125 -7.64 -4.70 5.16
CA THR A 125 -6.96 -5.52 6.17
C THR A 125 -7.65 -6.88 6.36
N SER A 126 -8.97 -6.94 6.22
CA SER A 126 -9.74 -8.19 6.30
C SER A 126 -9.48 -9.08 5.10
N ASP A 127 -9.51 -8.53 3.88
CA ASP A 127 -9.24 -9.26 2.64
C ASP A 127 -7.81 -9.85 2.64
N ALA A 128 -6.84 -9.08 3.10
CA ALA A 128 -5.46 -9.55 3.27
C ALA A 128 -5.33 -10.69 4.28
N ALA A 129 -6.24 -10.79 5.26
CA ALA A 129 -6.27 -11.87 6.24
C ALA A 129 -6.98 -13.13 5.71
N ASP A 130 -7.99 -12.97 4.87
CA ASP A 130 -8.78 -14.06 4.29
C ASP A 130 -8.01 -14.87 3.23
N ASP A 131 -6.94 -14.34 2.68
CA ASP A 131 -6.01 -15.07 1.79
C ASP A 131 -5.39 -16.34 2.44
N ARG A 132 -5.76 -16.62 3.70
CA ARG A 132 -5.39 -17.84 4.43
C ARG A 132 -6.27 -19.07 4.14
N ILE A 133 -7.40 -18.93 3.47
CA ILE A 133 -8.44 -20.00 3.41
C ILE A 133 -8.58 -20.62 2.02
N SER A 134 -7.75 -20.30 1.06
CA SER A 134 -7.77 -20.99 -0.24
C SER A 134 -6.61 -21.96 -0.35
N VAL A 135 -6.70 -23.07 0.39
CA VAL A 135 -5.92 -24.29 0.16
C VAL A 135 -6.88 -25.47 0.28
N ASP A 136 -7.43 -25.88 -0.83
CA ASP A 136 -7.81 -27.26 -1.11
C ASP A 136 -7.35 -27.63 -2.52
#